data_1356f94ed493d0e506d92659df0adad1
#
_entry.id   1356f94ed493d0e506d92659df0adad1
#
_cell.length_a   1.000
_cell.length_b   1.000
_cell.length_c   1.000
_cell.angle_alpha   90.00
_cell.angle_beta   90.00
_cell.angle_gamma   90.00
#
_symmetry.space_group_name_H-M   'P 1'
#
loop_
_entity.id
_entity.type
_entity.pdbx_description
1 polymer ?
#
loop_
_entity_poly.entity_id
_entity_poly.type
_entity_poly.pdbx_seq_one_letter_code
_entity_poly.pdbx_strand_id
1 'polypeptide(L)'
;LVNYWLTFNEINMILHAPFMGAGLCFEEGENEEQVKYQAAHHELVASAIATKLAHEIDPNNKVGCMLAAGPNYPHTCAPRDVWAGLEEDRKNYFFIDVQARGEYPNYAKKEWERQGITVEMTEQDLQLLKDHTVDFISFSYYASRVASGDPAEREKTAGNIFASLKNPYLES
;
A
#
# COMPACT_ATOMS: atom_id res chain seq x y z
N LEU A 1 30.17 -1.41 7.31
CA LEU A 1 29.38 -0.88 6.19
C LEU A 1 27.96 -1.40 6.32
N VAL A 2 26.97 -0.65 5.84
CA VAL A 2 25.56 -1.02 5.89
C VAL A 2 25.24 -1.88 4.67
N ASN A 3 24.65 -3.05 4.91
CA ASN A 3 24.29 -4.01 3.83
C ASN A 3 22.78 -4.18 3.67
N TYR A 4 21.97 -3.64 4.61
CA TYR A 4 20.51 -3.71 4.56
C TYR A 4 19.93 -2.31 4.40
N TRP A 5 19.08 -2.15 3.39
CA TRP A 5 18.54 -0.88 2.96
C TRP A 5 17.01 -0.95 2.84
N LEU A 6 16.34 0.14 3.13
CA LEU A 6 14.92 0.33 2.85
C LEU A 6 14.75 1.54 1.94
N THR A 7 13.90 1.44 0.93
CA THR A 7 13.72 2.52 -0.05
C THR A 7 12.78 3.61 0.44
N PHE A 8 11.62 3.23 0.96
CA PHE A 8 10.60 4.13 1.50
C PHE A 8 10.15 3.66 2.86
N ASN A 9 9.90 4.60 3.76
CA ASN A 9 9.30 4.32 5.06
C ASN A 9 7.78 4.26 4.89
N GLU A 10 7.17 3.10 5.22
CA GLU A 10 5.72 2.93 5.22
C GLU A 10 5.06 3.41 3.90
N ILE A 11 5.53 2.88 2.76
CA ILE A 11 5.14 3.33 1.40
C ILE A 11 3.62 3.43 1.18
N ASN A 12 2.82 2.59 1.86
CA ASN A 12 1.36 2.62 1.77
C ASN A 12 0.71 3.84 2.46
N MET A 13 1.49 4.61 3.22
CA MET A 13 0.98 5.84 3.85
C MET A 13 0.57 6.90 2.82
N ILE A 14 1.04 6.82 1.58
CA ILE A 14 0.57 7.67 0.48
C ILE A 14 -0.96 7.61 0.29
N LEU A 15 -1.60 6.47 0.57
CA LEU A 15 -3.05 6.33 0.47
C LEU A 15 -3.80 6.90 1.68
N HIS A 16 -3.18 6.94 2.85
CA HIS A 16 -3.80 7.30 4.12
C HIS A 16 -3.48 8.72 4.57
N ALA A 17 -2.25 9.16 4.36
CA ALA A 17 -1.74 10.48 4.69
C ALA A 17 -0.86 11.00 3.54
N PRO A 18 -1.45 11.35 2.39
CA PRO A 18 -0.73 11.60 1.14
C PRO A 18 0.31 12.72 1.22
N PHE A 19 0.06 13.77 2.01
CA PHE A 19 1.05 14.82 2.24
C PHE A 19 2.27 14.29 3.03
N MET A 20 2.04 13.50 4.07
CA MET A 20 3.14 12.95 4.88
C MET A 20 3.88 11.82 4.17
N GLY A 21 3.15 11.00 3.39
CA GLY A 21 3.72 9.85 2.68
C GLY A 21 4.52 10.26 1.43
N ALA A 22 4.02 11.22 0.66
CA ALA A 22 4.58 11.57 -0.65
C ALA A 22 4.57 13.08 -0.96
N GLY A 23 4.27 13.95 0.00
CA GLY A 23 4.21 15.41 -0.22
C GLY A 23 3.07 15.86 -1.12
N LEU A 24 2.02 15.05 -1.30
CA LEU A 24 0.91 15.35 -2.20
C LEU A 24 0.01 16.43 -1.61
N CYS A 25 -0.28 17.43 -2.43
CA CYS A 25 -1.33 18.42 -2.23
C CYS A 25 -2.29 18.35 -3.40
N PHE A 26 -3.58 18.46 -3.14
CA PHE A 26 -4.62 18.33 -4.16
C PHE A 26 -5.21 19.69 -4.52
N GLU A 27 -5.55 19.87 -5.79
CA GLU A 27 -6.29 21.04 -6.25
C GLU A 27 -7.79 20.83 -6.09
N GLU A 28 -8.56 21.94 -6.06
CA GLU A 28 -10.02 21.85 -5.96
C GLU A 28 -10.61 21.13 -7.17
N GLY A 29 -11.38 20.07 -6.91
CA GLY A 29 -12.01 19.25 -7.95
C GLY A 29 -11.12 18.16 -8.56
N GLU A 30 -9.88 18.02 -8.09
CA GLU A 30 -8.99 16.93 -8.52
C GLU A 30 -9.45 15.58 -7.98
N ASN A 31 -9.28 14.53 -8.77
CA ASN A 31 -9.53 13.16 -8.30
C ASN A 31 -8.35 12.69 -7.45
N GLU A 32 -8.46 12.85 -6.13
CA GLU A 32 -7.40 12.51 -5.18
C GLU A 32 -6.93 11.05 -5.30
N GLU A 33 -7.84 10.10 -5.49
CA GLU A 33 -7.47 8.69 -5.61
C GLU A 33 -6.65 8.44 -6.89
N GLN A 34 -7.01 9.09 -8.00
CA GLN A 34 -6.22 9.04 -9.24
C GLN A 34 -4.79 9.53 -9.00
N VAL A 35 -4.62 10.65 -8.31
CA VAL A 35 -3.31 11.24 -8.02
C VAL A 35 -2.50 10.36 -7.08
N LYS A 36 -3.11 9.83 -6.02
CA LYS A 36 -2.46 8.94 -5.06
C LYS A 36 -1.92 7.68 -5.74
N TYR A 37 -2.73 7.02 -6.56
CA TYR A 37 -2.27 5.79 -7.24
C TYR A 37 -1.24 6.05 -8.32
N GLN A 38 -1.32 7.18 -9.02
CA GLN A 38 -0.27 7.58 -9.97
C GLN A 38 1.05 7.87 -9.25
N ALA A 39 1.02 8.59 -8.14
CA ALA A 39 2.20 8.87 -7.34
C ALA A 39 2.76 7.58 -6.68
N ALA A 40 1.90 6.69 -6.22
CA ALA A 40 2.30 5.38 -5.71
C ALA A 40 3.05 4.55 -6.78
N HIS A 41 2.61 4.62 -8.04
CA HIS A 41 3.34 3.99 -9.15
C HIS A 41 4.76 4.56 -9.28
N HIS A 42 4.91 5.89 -9.22
CA HIS A 42 6.23 6.53 -9.30
C HIS A 42 7.13 6.12 -8.14
N GLU A 43 6.62 6.02 -6.91
CA GLU A 43 7.39 5.53 -5.76
C GLU A 43 7.82 4.07 -5.92
N LEU A 44 6.93 3.21 -6.44
CA LEU A 44 7.26 1.81 -6.71
C LEU A 44 8.37 1.68 -7.77
N VAL A 45 8.30 2.45 -8.85
CA VAL A 45 9.35 2.50 -9.87
C VAL A 45 10.66 3.03 -9.30
N ALA A 46 10.61 4.10 -8.50
CA ALA A 46 11.79 4.66 -7.83
C ALA A 46 12.42 3.63 -6.86
N SER A 47 11.61 2.84 -6.17
CA SER A 47 12.08 1.73 -5.33
C SER A 47 12.80 0.67 -6.13
N ALA A 48 12.29 0.29 -7.30
CA ALA A 48 12.94 -0.68 -8.19
C ALA A 48 14.28 -0.14 -8.73
N ILE A 49 14.34 1.14 -9.12
CA ILE A 49 15.58 1.78 -9.54
C ILE A 49 16.61 1.81 -8.40
N ALA A 50 16.20 2.15 -7.19
CA ALA A 50 17.08 2.15 -6.03
C ALA A 50 17.61 0.74 -5.70
N THR A 51 16.76 -0.28 -5.83
CA THR A 51 17.15 -1.69 -5.66
C THR A 51 18.20 -2.10 -6.70
N LYS A 52 17.95 -1.75 -7.98
CA LYS A 52 18.91 -1.96 -9.06
C LYS A 52 20.27 -1.34 -8.74
N LEU A 53 20.29 -0.06 -8.40
CA LEU A 53 21.53 0.67 -8.11
C LEU A 53 22.26 0.09 -6.90
N ALA A 54 21.55 -0.30 -5.85
CA ALA A 54 22.14 -0.92 -4.68
C ALA A 54 22.89 -2.22 -5.03
N HIS A 55 22.29 -3.08 -5.87
CA HIS A 55 22.92 -4.33 -6.32
C HIS A 55 24.05 -4.11 -7.33
N GLU A 56 23.98 -3.05 -8.17
CA GLU A 56 25.08 -2.67 -9.06
C GLU A 56 26.31 -2.16 -8.28
N ILE A 57 26.09 -1.45 -7.16
CA ILE A 57 27.16 -0.93 -6.31
C ILE A 57 27.84 -2.08 -5.54
N ASP A 58 27.06 -2.94 -4.92
CA ASP A 58 27.53 -4.14 -4.24
C ASP A 58 26.46 -5.25 -4.29
N PRO A 59 26.73 -6.37 -4.96
CA PRO A 59 25.79 -7.50 -5.05
C PRO A 59 25.42 -8.13 -3.70
N ASN A 60 26.15 -7.83 -2.62
CA ASN A 60 25.82 -8.29 -1.27
C ASN A 60 24.81 -7.37 -0.56
N ASN A 61 24.51 -6.21 -1.10
CA ASN A 61 23.46 -5.36 -0.56
C ASN A 61 22.13 -6.08 -0.61
N LYS A 62 21.33 -5.86 0.45
CA LYS A 62 19.96 -6.35 0.56
C LYS A 62 19.02 -5.18 0.68
N VAL A 63 18.08 -5.10 -0.25
CA VAL A 63 17.08 -4.02 -0.32
C VAL A 63 15.73 -4.60 0.02
N GLY A 64 15.03 -3.96 0.95
CA GLY A 64 13.71 -4.35 1.40
C GLY A 64 12.65 -3.30 1.15
N CYS A 65 11.41 -3.72 1.20
CA CYS A 65 10.27 -2.83 1.32
C CYS A 65 9.84 -2.70 2.78
N MET A 66 9.14 -1.60 3.09
CA MET A 66 8.58 -1.36 4.41
C MET A 66 7.15 -0.87 4.33
N LEU A 67 6.27 -1.53 5.07
CA LEU A 67 4.83 -1.29 5.09
C LEU A 67 4.39 -0.84 6.48
N ALA A 68 3.48 0.13 6.57
CA ALA A 68 2.67 0.31 7.76
C ALA A 68 1.62 -0.82 7.76
N ALA A 69 1.91 -1.89 8.49
CA ALA A 69 1.06 -3.07 8.54
C ALA A 69 0.11 -3.04 9.74
N GLY A 70 -1.01 -3.70 9.56
CA GLY A 70 -1.98 -4.01 10.58
C GLY A 70 -3.08 -4.79 9.92
N PRO A 71 -3.26 -6.08 10.24
CA PRO A 71 -4.30 -6.87 9.62
C PRO A 71 -5.67 -6.32 9.98
N ASN A 72 -6.57 -6.34 9.01
CA ASN A 72 -7.95 -5.96 9.20
C ASN A 72 -8.80 -7.22 9.47
N TYR A 73 -9.20 -7.39 10.72
CA TYR A 73 -10.13 -8.46 11.09
C TYR A 73 -11.55 -8.07 10.68
N PRO A 74 -12.40 -9.06 10.31
CA PRO A 74 -13.82 -8.78 10.10
C PRO A 74 -14.49 -8.40 11.43
N HIS A 75 -15.33 -7.37 11.42
CA HIS A 75 -16.09 -6.96 12.61
C HIS A 75 -16.99 -8.08 13.13
N THR A 76 -17.59 -8.84 12.21
CA THR A 76 -18.35 -10.06 12.51
C THR A 76 -17.98 -11.17 11.52
N CYS A 77 -18.47 -12.39 11.75
CA CYS A 77 -18.33 -13.49 10.80
C CYS A 77 -19.26 -13.39 9.57
N ALA A 78 -20.03 -12.31 9.44
CA ALA A 78 -20.89 -12.09 8.28
C ALA A 78 -20.02 -11.97 6.99
N PRO A 79 -20.44 -12.57 5.85
CA PRO A 79 -19.68 -12.53 4.62
C PRO A 79 -19.27 -11.12 4.17
N ARG A 80 -20.13 -10.12 4.40
CA ARG A 80 -19.87 -8.71 4.09
C ARG A 80 -18.68 -8.13 4.89
N ASP A 81 -18.54 -8.52 6.16
CA ASP A 81 -17.46 -8.05 7.03
C ASP A 81 -16.15 -8.77 6.70
N VAL A 82 -16.22 -10.07 6.41
CA VAL A 82 -15.06 -10.85 5.93
C VAL A 82 -14.52 -10.27 4.63
N TRP A 83 -15.42 -9.91 3.70
CA TRP A 83 -15.03 -9.28 2.44
C TRP A 83 -14.42 -7.89 2.67
N ALA A 84 -15.00 -7.07 3.55
CA ALA A 84 -14.47 -5.76 3.88
C ALA A 84 -13.04 -5.83 4.46
N GLY A 85 -12.78 -6.79 5.36
CA GLY A 85 -11.43 -7.03 5.88
C GLY A 85 -10.43 -7.35 4.78
N LEU A 86 -10.81 -8.22 3.84
CA LEU A 86 -9.97 -8.57 2.71
C LEU A 86 -9.70 -7.37 1.78
N GLU A 87 -10.71 -6.52 1.52
CA GLU A 87 -10.54 -5.32 0.68
C GLU A 87 -9.61 -4.31 1.34
N GLU A 88 -9.73 -4.07 2.64
CA GLU A 88 -8.83 -3.16 3.37
C GLU A 88 -7.39 -3.70 3.40
N ASP A 89 -7.18 -4.98 3.59
CA ASP A 89 -5.85 -5.60 3.52
C ASP A 89 -5.24 -5.45 2.12
N ARG A 90 -6.01 -5.65 1.06
CA ARG A 90 -5.56 -5.51 -0.33
C ARG A 90 -5.10 -4.09 -0.68
N LYS A 91 -5.75 -3.05 -0.14
CA LYS A 91 -5.32 -1.66 -0.33
C LYS A 91 -3.91 -1.41 0.19
N ASN A 92 -3.54 -2.06 1.28
CA ASN A 92 -2.22 -1.91 1.87
C ASN A 92 -1.20 -2.86 1.23
N TYR A 93 -1.55 -4.14 1.06
CA TYR A 93 -0.60 -5.16 0.67
C TYR A 93 -0.23 -5.14 -0.81
N PHE A 94 -0.97 -4.42 -1.67
CA PHE A 94 -0.60 -4.36 -3.09
C PHE A 94 0.80 -3.76 -3.30
N PHE A 95 1.26 -2.86 -2.43
CA PHE A 95 2.60 -2.29 -2.50
C PHE A 95 3.69 -3.36 -2.38
N ILE A 96 3.59 -4.20 -1.35
CA ILE A 96 4.56 -5.30 -1.18
C ILE A 96 4.39 -6.39 -2.23
N ASP A 97 3.18 -6.63 -2.73
CA ASP A 97 2.97 -7.54 -3.86
C ASP A 97 3.74 -7.05 -5.09
N VAL A 98 3.68 -5.75 -5.41
CA VAL A 98 4.44 -5.18 -6.54
C VAL A 98 5.94 -5.24 -6.28
N GLN A 99 6.41 -4.80 -5.11
CA GLN A 99 7.83 -4.75 -4.80
C GLN A 99 8.47 -6.15 -4.70
N ALA A 100 7.73 -7.16 -4.23
CA ALA A 100 8.24 -8.50 -4.05
C ALA A 100 8.05 -9.42 -5.28
N ARG A 101 7.05 -9.15 -6.13
CA ARG A 101 6.71 -9.99 -7.29
C ARG A 101 6.99 -9.34 -8.63
N GLY A 102 7.23 -8.03 -8.66
CA GLY A 102 7.55 -7.27 -9.86
C GLY A 102 6.37 -6.99 -10.78
N GLU A 103 5.13 -7.20 -10.31
CA GLU A 103 3.94 -6.99 -11.12
C GLU A 103 2.74 -6.54 -10.28
N TYR A 104 1.85 -5.79 -10.91
CA TYR A 104 0.60 -5.37 -10.29
C TYR A 104 -0.36 -6.54 -10.16
N PRO A 105 -0.89 -6.83 -8.96
CA PRO A 105 -1.85 -7.92 -8.77
C PRO A 105 -3.19 -7.59 -9.44
N ASN A 106 -3.87 -8.62 -9.92
CA ASN A 106 -5.16 -8.46 -10.61
C ASN A 106 -6.23 -7.79 -9.75
N TYR A 107 -6.21 -7.99 -8.43
CA TYR A 107 -7.17 -7.35 -7.54
C TYR A 107 -7.01 -5.82 -7.51
N ALA A 108 -5.79 -5.28 -7.61
CA ALA A 108 -5.54 -3.85 -7.68
C ALA A 108 -6.05 -3.27 -9.01
N LYS A 109 -5.73 -3.92 -10.14
CA LYS A 109 -6.20 -3.51 -11.47
C LYS A 109 -7.73 -3.49 -11.54
N LYS A 110 -8.39 -4.50 -10.97
CA LYS A 110 -9.86 -4.57 -10.93
C LYS A 110 -10.48 -3.50 -10.01
N GLU A 111 -9.81 -3.15 -8.94
CA GLU A 111 -10.26 -2.07 -8.07
C GLU A 111 -10.17 -0.72 -8.79
N TRP A 112 -9.07 -0.45 -9.49
CA TRP A 112 -8.92 0.76 -10.30
C TRP A 112 -9.97 0.86 -11.39
N GLU A 113 -10.27 -0.25 -12.11
CA GLU A 113 -11.36 -0.29 -13.09
C GLU A 113 -12.71 0.09 -12.46
N ARG A 114 -13.02 -0.43 -11.26
CA ARG A 114 -14.28 -0.11 -10.55
C ARG A 114 -14.37 1.36 -10.13
N GLN A 115 -13.24 1.96 -9.79
CA GLN A 115 -13.16 3.36 -9.36
C GLN A 115 -12.95 4.35 -10.52
N GLY A 116 -12.78 3.86 -11.74
CA GLY A 116 -12.48 4.70 -12.91
C GLY A 116 -11.08 5.33 -12.85
N ILE A 117 -10.14 4.69 -12.14
CA ILE A 117 -8.75 5.13 -12.02
C ILE A 117 -7.94 4.53 -13.17
N THR A 118 -7.15 5.38 -13.83
CA THR A 118 -6.20 4.96 -14.85
C THR A 118 -4.79 5.37 -14.44
N VAL A 119 -3.97 4.39 -14.07
CA VAL A 119 -2.56 4.64 -13.75
C VAL A 119 -1.74 4.53 -15.03
N GLU A 120 -1.08 5.61 -15.39
CA GLU A 120 -0.17 5.64 -16.54
C GLU A 120 1.13 4.93 -16.19
N MET A 121 1.47 3.92 -17.00
CA MET A 121 2.66 3.08 -16.82
C MET A 121 3.31 2.85 -18.18
N THR A 122 4.62 3.07 -18.26
CA THR A 122 5.37 2.71 -19.47
C THR A 122 5.80 1.24 -19.42
N GLU A 123 6.11 0.68 -20.59
CA GLU A 123 6.70 -0.67 -20.66
C GLU A 123 8.04 -0.74 -19.90
N GLN A 124 8.79 0.35 -19.90
CA GLN A 124 10.04 0.46 -19.16
C GLN A 124 9.83 0.41 -17.66
N ASP A 125 8.80 1.06 -17.13
CA ASP A 125 8.45 1.01 -15.71
C ASP A 125 8.10 -0.41 -15.28
N LEU A 126 7.25 -1.08 -16.07
CA LEU A 126 6.86 -2.47 -15.80
C LEU A 126 8.05 -3.42 -15.86
N GLN A 127 8.99 -3.21 -16.78
CA GLN A 127 10.20 -4.01 -16.85
C GLN A 127 11.12 -3.77 -15.66
N LEU A 128 11.29 -2.50 -15.21
CA LEU A 128 12.06 -2.16 -14.03
C LEU A 128 11.51 -2.84 -12.78
N LEU A 129 10.19 -2.77 -12.58
CA LEU A 129 9.52 -3.45 -11.45
C LEU A 129 9.79 -4.95 -11.47
N LYS A 130 9.68 -5.58 -12.65
CA LYS A 130 9.86 -7.02 -12.83
C LYS A 130 11.28 -7.49 -12.55
N ASP A 131 12.27 -6.73 -13.01
CA ASP A 131 13.68 -7.14 -12.96
C ASP A 131 14.35 -6.82 -11.61
N HIS A 132 13.78 -5.87 -10.83
CA HIS A 132 14.42 -5.35 -9.63
C HIS A 132 13.50 -5.42 -8.40
N THR A 133 13.07 -6.63 -8.09
CA THR A 133 12.28 -6.93 -6.89
C THR A 133 13.13 -6.83 -5.61
N VAL A 134 12.47 -6.60 -4.49
CA VAL A 134 13.16 -6.51 -3.18
C VAL A 134 13.64 -7.87 -2.67
N ASP A 135 14.71 -7.86 -1.84
CA ASP A 135 15.30 -9.06 -1.25
C ASP A 135 14.53 -9.53 0.01
N PHE A 136 13.87 -8.59 0.71
CA PHE A 136 13.12 -8.91 1.93
C PHE A 136 11.95 -7.97 2.14
N ILE A 137 11.01 -8.40 2.97
CA ILE A 137 9.83 -7.62 3.37
C ILE A 137 10.00 -7.24 4.84
N SER A 138 9.75 -5.97 5.15
CA SER A 138 9.66 -5.48 6.51
C SER A 138 8.37 -4.67 6.72
N PHE A 139 7.99 -4.48 7.97
CA PHE A 139 6.78 -3.74 8.30
C PHE A 139 6.84 -3.14 9.70
N SER A 140 6.16 -2.01 9.88
CA SER A 140 5.80 -1.48 11.19
C SER A 140 4.45 -2.04 11.59
N TYR A 141 4.35 -2.56 12.80
CA TYR A 141 3.09 -3.03 13.35
C TYR A 141 2.70 -2.21 14.59
N TYR A 142 1.57 -1.53 14.51
CA TYR A 142 1.08 -0.69 15.62
C TYR A 142 -0.16 -1.27 16.26
N ALA A 143 -1.11 -1.72 15.45
CA ALA A 143 -2.39 -2.25 15.93
C ALA A 143 -3.07 -3.16 14.91
N SER A 144 -3.85 -4.10 15.40
CA SER A 144 -4.83 -4.82 14.60
C SER A 144 -6.09 -3.97 14.44
N ARG A 145 -6.59 -3.88 13.22
CA ARG A 145 -7.78 -3.11 12.88
C ARG A 145 -8.98 -4.02 12.67
N VAL A 146 -10.15 -3.41 12.59
CA VAL A 146 -11.40 -4.11 12.28
C VAL A 146 -12.09 -3.40 11.13
N ALA A 147 -12.57 -4.17 10.17
CA ALA A 147 -13.32 -3.67 9.03
C ALA A 147 -14.76 -4.22 9.06
N SER A 148 -15.71 -3.39 8.65
CA SER A 148 -17.12 -3.80 8.49
C SER A 148 -17.62 -3.49 7.08
N GLY A 149 -18.43 -4.39 6.55
CA GLY A 149 -19.21 -4.18 5.34
C GLY A 149 -20.51 -3.41 5.57
N ASP A 150 -20.85 -3.10 6.83
CA ASP A 150 -22.04 -2.31 7.16
C ASP A 150 -21.76 -0.81 6.96
N PRO A 151 -22.52 -0.11 6.09
CA PRO A 151 -22.33 1.32 5.87
C PRO A 151 -22.45 2.17 7.15
N ALA A 152 -23.36 1.81 8.07
CA ALA A 152 -23.55 2.53 9.31
C ALA A 152 -22.36 2.41 10.27
N GLU A 153 -21.64 1.29 10.24
CA GLU A 153 -20.41 1.12 11.01
C GLU A 153 -19.24 1.88 10.36
N ARG A 154 -19.14 1.87 9.02
CA ARG A 154 -18.12 2.63 8.29
C ARG A 154 -18.23 4.12 8.51
N GLU A 155 -19.44 4.66 8.55
CA GLU A 155 -19.69 6.09 8.74
C GLU A 155 -19.13 6.62 10.08
N LYS A 156 -19.08 5.77 11.13
CA LYS A 156 -18.53 6.16 12.44
C LYS A 156 -17.04 6.52 12.41
N THR A 157 -16.32 6.05 11.42
CA THR A 157 -14.87 6.25 11.31
C THR A 157 -14.46 7.06 10.07
N ALA A 158 -15.43 7.45 9.24
CA ALA A 158 -15.19 8.16 7.99
C ALA A 158 -14.43 9.48 8.22
N GLY A 159 -13.43 9.73 7.38
CA GLY A 159 -12.63 10.97 7.42
C GLY A 159 -11.58 11.06 8.53
N ASN A 160 -11.41 10.04 9.34
CA ASN A 160 -10.37 10.00 10.36
C ASN A 160 -9.43 8.80 10.14
N ILE A 161 -8.21 9.07 9.66
CA ILE A 161 -7.20 8.05 9.37
C ILE A 161 -6.73 7.26 10.59
N PHE A 162 -6.93 7.79 11.79
CA PHE A 162 -6.57 7.14 13.06
C PHE A 162 -7.76 6.46 13.75
N ALA A 163 -8.99 6.71 13.27
CA ALA A 163 -10.16 6.05 13.83
C ALA A 163 -10.26 4.62 13.29
N SER A 164 -10.62 3.71 14.16
CA SER A 164 -10.98 2.34 13.81
C SER A 164 -12.23 1.94 14.57
N LEU A 165 -12.98 1.00 14.02
CA LEU A 165 -14.04 0.36 14.77
C LEU A 165 -13.45 -0.32 16.01
N LYS A 166 -14.19 -0.32 17.13
CA LYS A 166 -13.76 -1.04 18.32
C LYS A 166 -13.51 -2.51 17.95
N ASN A 167 -12.29 -2.96 18.19
CA ASN A 167 -11.93 -4.35 17.93
C ASN A 167 -12.52 -5.24 19.03
N PRO A 168 -13.51 -6.12 18.72
CA PRO A 168 -14.14 -6.97 19.72
C PRO A 168 -13.21 -8.08 20.26
N TYR A 169 -12.07 -8.28 19.62
CA TYR A 169 -11.09 -9.31 19.96
C TYR A 169 -9.95 -8.80 20.83
N LEU A 170 -9.90 -7.48 21.09
CA LEU A 170 -8.88 -6.86 21.92
C LEU A 170 -9.52 -6.24 23.16
N GLU A 171 -8.87 -6.43 24.30
CA GLU A 171 -9.16 -5.64 25.49
C GLU A 171 -8.69 -4.20 25.28
N SER A 172 -9.59 -3.26 25.49
CA SER A 172 -9.32 -1.82 25.34
C SER A 172 -9.09 -1.18 26.70
#